data_7198ee0c477e066e9dadcb50bbdab1f0
#
_entry.id   7198ee0c477e066e9dadcb50bbdab1f0
#
_cell.length_a   1.000
_cell.length_b   1.000
_cell.length_c   1.000
_cell.angle_alpha   90.00
_cell.angle_beta   90.00
_cell.angle_gamma   90.00
#
_symmetry.space_group_name_H-M   'P 1'
#
loop_
_entity.id
_entity.type
_entity.pdbx_description
1 polymer ?
#
loop_
_entity_poly.entity_id
_entity_poly.type
_entity_poly.pdbx_seq_one_letter_code
_entity_poly.pdbx_strand_id
1 'polypeptide(L)'
;MVDARLLDPSERAAEARHQRGALDLARRLPALLVAAREVAATVMHGVHGRKRAGVGETFWQFRPFVWGESTTRIDWRRSARDDRVYVREREWEAAHTVWVWMDRSPSMAYVSTLAMQPKVDRALVLGLAIADLLVRGGERVGMPGLTRALATRGIVERFAQVLIEDERRNGDSPAELPPAQALAPRTQVVLIGDFLSTPDDIRTTIHAMASRGALGQVVMIADPVEETFPFTGHTEFLDVDSSARLRVGEAESFRADYIARLAAHREAVREACLSRGWSFAVHRTDRPAAQALLALRMRIEAGQGAA
;
A
#
# COMPACT_ATOMS: atom_id res chain seq x y z
N MET A 1 47.04 -5.04 -3.71
CA MET A 1 46.51 -6.41 -3.93
C MET A 1 45.08 -6.37 -3.41
N VAL A 2 44.10 -6.43 -4.31
CA VAL A 2 42.68 -6.53 -3.96
C VAL A 2 42.41 -8.01 -3.73
N ASP A 3 42.15 -8.39 -2.48
CA ASP A 3 41.77 -9.74 -2.10
C ASP A 3 40.41 -10.07 -2.75
N ALA A 4 40.44 -10.86 -3.81
CA ALA A 4 39.23 -11.40 -4.43
C ALA A 4 38.67 -12.49 -3.50
N ARG A 5 37.75 -12.14 -2.62
CA ARG A 5 37.05 -13.08 -1.77
C ARG A 5 36.21 -14.00 -2.67
N LEU A 6 36.64 -15.25 -2.80
CA LEU A 6 35.86 -16.29 -3.49
C LEU A 6 34.60 -16.55 -2.62
N LEU A 7 33.43 -16.21 -3.15
CA LEU A 7 32.15 -16.53 -2.50
C LEU A 7 31.97 -18.03 -2.33
N ASP A 8 31.41 -18.43 -1.19
CA ASP A 8 31.01 -19.82 -0.93
C ASP A 8 30.01 -20.29 -2.00
N PRO A 9 29.98 -21.58 -2.38
CA PRO A 9 28.99 -22.13 -3.31
C PRO A 9 27.53 -21.85 -2.92
N SER A 10 27.22 -21.77 -1.62
CA SER A 10 25.89 -21.37 -1.09
C SER A 10 25.60 -19.90 -1.34
N GLU A 11 26.56 -19.01 -1.14
CA GLU A 11 26.46 -17.57 -1.41
C GLU A 11 26.25 -17.29 -2.90
N ARG A 12 26.98 -18.02 -3.78
CA ARG A 12 26.80 -17.93 -5.24
C ARG A 12 25.42 -18.39 -5.70
N ALA A 13 24.89 -19.45 -5.08
CA ALA A 13 23.55 -19.93 -5.38
C ALA A 13 22.45 -18.95 -4.93
N ALA A 14 22.65 -18.32 -3.78
CA ALA A 14 21.78 -17.26 -3.28
C ALA A 14 21.81 -16.04 -4.21
N GLU A 15 22.99 -15.52 -4.54
CA GLU A 15 23.14 -14.39 -5.46
C GLU A 15 22.52 -14.65 -6.84
N ALA A 16 22.66 -15.89 -7.37
CA ALA A 16 22.02 -16.27 -8.62
C ALA A 16 20.49 -16.37 -8.54
N ARG A 17 19.91 -16.67 -7.35
CA ARG A 17 18.47 -16.62 -7.12
C ARG A 17 17.99 -15.17 -7.07
N HIS A 18 18.66 -14.28 -6.32
CA HIS A 18 18.34 -12.84 -6.25
C HIS A 18 18.36 -12.19 -7.63
N GLN A 19 19.37 -12.49 -8.43
CA GLN A 19 19.43 -11.96 -9.80
C GLN A 19 18.28 -12.44 -10.68
N ARG A 20 17.85 -13.71 -10.52
CA ARG A 20 16.69 -14.25 -11.25
C ARG A 20 15.39 -13.61 -10.82
N GLY A 21 15.15 -13.46 -9.51
CA GLY A 21 13.98 -12.78 -8.98
C GLY A 21 13.88 -11.33 -9.46
N ALA A 22 14.98 -10.58 -9.39
CA ALA A 22 15.04 -9.21 -9.87
C ALA A 22 14.82 -9.09 -11.39
N LEU A 23 15.33 -10.02 -12.19
CA LEU A 23 15.09 -10.06 -13.63
C LEU A 23 13.64 -10.39 -13.96
N ASP A 24 13.03 -11.33 -13.22
CA ASP A 24 11.62 -11.67 -13.39
C ASP A 24 10.71 -10.50 -13.03
N LEU A 25 10.97 -9.86 -11.90
CA LEU A 25 10.27 -8.64 -11.50
C LEU A 25 10.44 -7.52 -12.55
N ALA A 26 11.66 -7.30 -13.04
CA ALA A 26 11.95 -6.30 -14.06
C ALA A 26 11.20 -6.55 -15.39
N ARG A 27 10.99 -7.82 -15.76
CA ARG A 27 10.21 -8.19 -16.95
C ARG A 27 8.72 -7.92 -16.79
N ARG A 28 8.15 -8.16 -15.60
CA ARG A 28 6.73 -7.99 -15.33
C ARG A 28 6.35 -6.53 -15.04
N LEU A 29 7.24 -5.77 -14.42
CA LEU A 29 6.98 -4.39 -14.00
C LEU A 29 6.42 -3.48 -15.09
N PRO A 30 6.89 -3.45 -16.34
CA PRO A 30 6.32 -2.57 -17.37
C PRO A 30 4.81 -2.76 -17.55
N ALA A 31 4.34 -4.01 -17.59
CA ALA A 31 2.91 -4.31 -17.68
C ALA A 31 2.16 -3.90 -16.42
N LEU A 32 2.74 -4.13 -15.23
CA LEU A 32 2.16 -3.74 -13.95
C LEU A 32 2.07 -2.21 -13.80
N LEU A 33 3.05 -1.45 -14.31
CA LEU A 33 3.02 0.01 -14.34
C LEU A 33 1.88 0.55 -15.21
N VAL A 34 1.68 -0.05 -16.39
CA VAL A 34 0.55 0.30 -17.28
C VAL A 34 -0.76 0.00 -16.57
N ALA A 35 -0.93 -1.20 -16.03
CA ALA A 35 -2.14 -1.59 -15.30
C ALA A 35 -2.40 -0.66 -14.09
N ALA A 36 -1.37 -0.30 -13.33
CA ALA A 36 -1.50 0.62 -12.20
C ALA A 36 -2.00 2.01 -12.64
N ARG A 37 -1.47 2.54 -13.74
CA ARG A 37 -1.91 3.83 -14.30
C ARG A 37 -3.34 3.78 -14.83
N GLU A 38 -3.73 2.70 -15.48
CA GLU A 38 -5.12 2.50 -15.96
C GLU A 38 -6.09 2.44 -14.79
N VAL A 39 -5.75 1.69 -13.74
CA VAL A 39 -6.56 1.61 -12.51
C VAL A 39 -6.65 2.98 -11.83
N ALA A 40 -5.54 3.71 -11.72
CA ALA A 40 -5.51 5.07 -11.18
C ALA A 40 -6.37 6.03 -12.00
N ALA A 41 -6.25 6.00 -13.33
CA ALA A 41 -7.03 6.82 -14.24
C ALA A 41 -8.54 6.52 -14.13
N THR A 42 -8.93 5.25 -14.04
CA THR A 42 -10.33 4.83 -13.85
C THR A 42 -10.92 5.44 -12.59
N VAL A 43 -10.19 5.41 -11.47
CA VAL A 43 -10.65 5.98 -10.20
C VAL A 43 -10.69 7.52 -10.27
N MET A 44 -9.73 8.16 -10.93
CA MET A 44 -9.75 9.62 -11.11
C MET A 44 -10.96 10.08 -11.91
N HIS A 45 -11.28 9.43 -13.04
CA HIS A 45 -12.41 9.81 -13.88
C HIS A 45 -13.76 9.50 -13.22
N GLY A 46 -13.88 8.41 -12.48
CA GLY A 46 -15.09 8.04 -11.76
C GLY A 46 -15.49 9.03 -10.66
N VAL A 47 -14.53 9.78 -10.12
CA VAL A 47 -14.77 10.79 -9.06
C VAL A 47 -15.13 12.18 -9.64
N HIS A 48 -14.74 12.47 -10.88
CA HIS A 48 -15.04 13.78 -11.51
C HIS A 48 -16.53 14.03 -11.78
N GLY A 49 -17.40 13.04 -11.63
CA GLY A 49 -18.85 13.25 -11.65
C GLY A 49 -19.41 14.01 -10.44
N ARG A 50 -18.64 14.15 -9.35
CA ARG A 50 -18.97 15.00 -8.21
C ARG A 50 -17.93 16.13 -8.15
N LYS A 51 -18.27 17.29 -8.69
CA LYS A 51 -17.50 18.52 -8.48
C LYS A 51 -17.45 18.82 -6.97
N ARG A 52 -16.44 18.29 -6.28
CA ARG A 52 -15.92 18.93 -5.07
C ARG A 52 -14.83 19.87 -5.56
N ALA A 53 -15.00 21.15 -5.26
CA ALA A 53 -13.92 22.12 -5.36
C ALA A 53 -12.74 21.52 -4.57
N GLY A 54 -11.63 21.24 -5.25
CA GLY A 54 -10.45 20.64 -4.65
C GLY A 54 -9.23 20.96 -5.48
N VAL A 55 -8.20 21.41 -4.78
CA VAL A 55 -6.79 21.44 -5.16
C VAL A 55 -6.43 22.41 -6.30
N GLY A 56 -6.38 23.58 -5.95
CA GLY A 56 -5.62 24.65 -6.53
C GLY A 56 -5.48 25.68 -5.43
N GLU A 57 -4.57 26.60 -5.44
CA GLU A 57 -4.35 27.70 -4.48
C GLU A 57 -5.71 28.29 -4.00
N THR A 58 -6.42 27.52 -3.18
CA THR A 58 -7.85 27.71 -2.92
C THR A 58 -8.00 28.86 -1.94
N PHE A 59 -8.76 29.81 -2.39
CA PHE A 59 -9.32 30.85 -1.56
C PHE A 59 -10.12 30.21 -0.42
N TRP A 60 -9.65 30.38 0.82
CA TRP A 60 -10.37 29.93 2.00
C TRP A 60 -11.45 30.95 2.37
N GLN A 61 -11.03 32.16 2.70
CA GLN A 61 -11.94 33.25 3.07
C GLN A 61 -11.28 34.60 2.96
N PHE A 62 -12.10 35.65 2.95
CA PHE A 62 -11.63 36.99 3.21
C PHE A 62 -11.77 37.30 4.71
N ARG A 63 -10.66 37.67 5.34
CA ARG A 63 -10.61 38.10 6.72
C ARG A 63 -10.31 39.60 6.76
N PRO A 64 -10.88 40.37 7.72
CA PRO A 64 -10.43 41.76 7.92
C PRO A 64 -8.92 41.86 8.18
N PHE A 65 -8.27 42.84 7.57
CA PHE A 65 -6.86 43.14 7.80
C PHE A 65 -6.67 43.61 9.25
N VAL A 66 -5.63 43.10 9.90
CA VAL A 66 -5.25 43.52 11.26
C VAL A 66 -3.97 44.35 11.16
N TRP A 67 -3.92 45.49 11.88
CA TRP A 67 -2.75 46.36 11.92
C TRP A 67 -1.49 45.60 12.38
N GLY A 68 -0.40 45.76 11.63
CA GLY A 68 0.86 45.05 11.87
C GLY A 68 1.13 43.87 10.91
N GLU A 69 0.14 43.47 10.09
CA GLU A 69 0.34 42.47 9.04
C GLU A 69 0.97 43.11 7.78
N SER A 70 1.61 42.25 6.95
CA SER A 70 2.17 42.70 5.68
C SER A 70 1.05 43.13 4.71
N THR A 71 1.14 44.33 4.20
CA THR A 71 0.24 44.94 3.21
C THR A 71 0.22 44.20 1.88
N THR A 72 1.23 43.36 1.59
CA THR A 72 1.29 42.54 0.39
C THR A 72 0.21 41.43 0.35
N ARG A 73 -0.40 41.14 1.50
CA ARG A 73 -1.48 40.15 1.64
C ARG A 73 -2.88 40.70 1.41
N ILE A 74 -2.99 42.04 1.28
CA ILE A 74 -4.29 42.71 1.09
C ILE A 74 -4.83 42.41 -0.30
N ASP A 75 -6.08 41.94 -0.37
CA ASP A 75 -6.82 41.84 -1.63
C ASP A 75 -7.51 43.19 -1.91
N TRP A 76 -6.83 44.05 -2.67
CA TRP A 76 -7.32 45.37 -3.01
C TRP A 76 -8.62 45.34 -3.84
N ARG A 77 -8.85 44.29 -4.62
CA ARG A 77 -10.05 44.15 -5.45
C ARG A 77 -11.29 43.86 -4.58
N ARG A 78 -11.13 43.08 -3.52
CA ARG A 78 -12.21 42.85 -2.56
C ARG A 78 -12.40 44.06 -1.66
N SER A 79 -11.31 44.64 -1.16
CA SER A 79 -11.35 45.78 -0.27
C SER A 79 -11.96 47.05 -0.92
N ALA A 80 -11.80 47.22 -2.25
CA ALA A 80 -12.40 48.35 -2.98
C ALA A 80 -13.94 48.29 -3.09
N ARG A 81 -14.58 47.22 -2.64
CA ARG A 81 -16.03 47.04 -2.69
C ARG A 81 -16.70 47.26 -1.33
N ASP A 82 -15.94 47.55 -0.31
CA ASP A 82 -16.40 47.66 1.08
C ASP A 82 -15.51 48.69 1.80
N ASP A 83 -15.97 49.24 2.91
CA ASP A 83 -15.22 50.18 3.75
C ASP A 83 -14.16 49.50 4.62
N ARG A 84 -13.92 48.19 4.42
CA ARG A 84 -12.95 47.39 5.18
C ARG A 84 -11.86 46.83 4.29
N VAL A 85 -10.65 46.81 4.83
CA VAL A 85 -9.50 46.18 4.17
C VAL A 85 -9.52 44.68 4.46
N TYR A 86 -9.44 43.87 3.43
CA TYR A 86 -9.48 42.41 3.54
C TYR A 86 -8.16 41.78 3.10
N VAL A 87 -7.78 40.76 3.85
CA VAL A 87 -6.68 39.82 3.50
C VAL A 87 -7.29 38.57 2.92
N ARG A 88 -6.71 38.11 1.82
CA ARG A 88 -7.06 36.81 1.25
C ARG A 88 -6.33 35.73 2.01
N GLU A 89 -7.03 34.97 2.82
CA GLU A 89 -6.51 33.74 3.42
C GLU A 89 -6.54 32.63 2.40
N ARG A 90 -5.42 31.97 2.25
CA ARG A 90 -5.27 30.74 1.48
C ARG A 90 -5.29 29.58 2.45
N GLU A 91 -5.99 28.52 2.13
CA GLU A 91 -5.88 27.27 2.85
C GLU A 91 -4.46 26.71 2.62
N TRP A 92 -3.73 26.55 3.68
CA TRP A 92 -2.43 25.90 3.62
C TRP A 92 -2.64 24.42 3.88
N GLU A 93 -2.96 23.66 2.85
CA GLU A 93 -2.89 22.21 2.90
C GLU A 93 -1.42 21.80 2.96
N ALA A 94 -0.95 21.49 4.16
CA ALA A 94 0.33 20.82 4.31
C ALA A 94 0.22 19.44 3.66
N ALA A 95 1.03 19.16 2.63
CA ALA A 95 1.04 17.87 1.97
C ALA A 95 1.19 16.73 3.00
N HIS A 96 0.22 15.83 3.07
CA HIS A 96 0.29 14.68 3.96
C HIS A 96 1.34 13.69 3.46
N THR A 97 1.92 12.95 4.39
CA THR A 97 2.83 11.86 4.05
C THR A 97 2.10 10.53 4.16
N VAL A 98 2.13 9.78 3.08
CA VAL A 98 1.54 8.43 3.01
C VAL A 98 2.64 7.41 2.70
N TRP A 99 2.75 6.41 3.54
CA TRP A 99 3.65 5.29 3.35
C TRP A 99 2.91 4.14 2.69
N VAL A 100 3.49 3.53 1.66
CA VAL A 100 2.90 2.40 0.95
C VAL A 100 3.85 1.21 1.04
N TRP A 101 3.38 0.13 1.62
CA TRP A 101 4.11 -1.14 1.66
C TRP A 101 3.34 -2.20 0.89
N MET A 102 4.06 -2.97 0.11
CA MET A 102 3.55 -4.05 -0.73
C MET A 102 4.33 -5.32 -0.40
N ASP A 103 3.61 -6.33 0.04
CA ASP A 103 4.15 -7.63 0.34
C ASP A 103 4.62 -8.33 -0.94
N ARG A 104 5.83 -8.87 -0.91
CA ARG A 104 6.45 -9.64 -1.99
C ARG A 104 6.99 -10.96 -1.49
N SER A 105 6.54 -11.40 -0.30
CA SER A 105 6.90 -12.69 0.27
C SER A 105 6.55 -13.85 -0.68
N PRO A 106 7.16 -15.01 -0.52
CA PRO A 106 6.91 -16.17 -1.39
C PRO A 106 5.43 -16.57 -1.42
N SER A 107 4.70 -16.47 -0.31
CA SER A 107 3.25 -16.75 -0.23
C SER A 107 2.41 -15.91 -1.20
N MET A 108 2.87 -14.69 -1.50
CA MET A 108 2.23 -13.79 -2.46
C MET A 108 2.38 -14.21 -3.92
N ALA A 109 3.29 -15.15 -4.24
CA ALA A 109 3.43 -15.70 -5.59
C ALA A 109 2.28 -16.64 -5.98
N TYR A 110 1.44 -17.03 -5.01
CA TYR A 110 0.32 -17.94 -5.24
C TYR A 110 -0.70 -17.36 -6.24
N VAL A 111 -1.14 -18.22 -7.16
CA VAL A 111 -2.20 -17.94 -8.13
C VAL A 111 -2.97 -19.23 -8.40
N SER A 112 -4.29 -19.17 -8.29
CA SER A 112 -5.17 -20.28 -8.65
C SER A 112 -5.70 -20.14 -10.08
N THR A 113 -6.37 -21.20 -10.56
CA THR A 113 -7.06 -21.18 -11.86
C THR A 113 -8.27 -20.23 -11.88
N LEU A 114 -8.75 -19.78 -10.71
CA LEU A 114 -9.85 -18.83 -10.57
C LEU A 114 -9.37 -17.37 -10.55
N ALA A 115 -8.05 -17.16 -10.47
CA ALA A 115 -7.45 -15.84 -10.47
C ALA A 115 -6.74 -15.57 -11.81
N MET A 116 -6.75 -14.32 -12.24
CA MET A 116 -6.09 -13.90 -13.49
C MET A 116 -4.60 -13.58 -13.31
N GLN A 117 -4.16 -13.39 -12.07
CA GLN A 117 -2.79 -12.96 -11.73
C GLN A 117 -2.44 -13.33 -10.30
N PRO A 118 -1.13 -13.48 -9.98
CA PRO A 118 -0.65 -13.73 -8.63
C PRO A 118 -1.06 -12.61 -7.65
N LYS A 119 -1.14 -12.95 -6.36
CA LYS A 119 -1.42 -11.96 -5.28
C LYS A 119 -0.41 -10.83 -5.29
N VAL A 120 0.88 -11.12 -5.51
CA VAL A 120 1.96 -10.11 -5.57
C VAL A 120 1.72 -9.08 -6.68
N ASP A 121 1.30 -9.50 -7.88
CA ASP A 121 1.05 -8.59 -8.99
C ASP A 121 -0.13 -7.67 -8.66
N ARG A 122 -1.17 -8.20 -8.00
CA ARG A 122 -2.30 -7.39 -7.52
C ARG A 122 -1.87 -6.38 -6.45
N ALA A 123 -1.01 -6.77 -5.51
CA ALA A 123 -0.48 -5.87 -4.49
C ALA A 123 0.36 -4.75 -5.11
N LEU A 124 1.23 -5.07 -6.08
CA LEU A 124 2.04 -4.10 -6.81
C LEU A 124 1.16 -3.12 -7.60
N VAL A 125 0.17 -3.60 -8.34
CA VAL A 125 -0.76 -2.74 -9.09
C VAL A 125 -1.49 -1.78 -8.17
N LEU A 126 -2.02 -2.24 -7.04
CA LEU A 126 -2.72 -1.40 -6.08
C LEU A 126 -1.79 -0.38 -5.42
N GLY A 127 -0.61 -0.81 -4.96
CA GLY A 127 0.36 0.06 -4.29
C GLY A 127 0.93 1.13 -5.21
N LEU A 128 1.22 0.79 -6.46
CA LEU A 128 1.69 1.75 -7.47
C LEU A 128 0.56 2.70 -7.90
N ALA A 129 -0.67 2.20 -8.05
CA ALA A 129 -1.81 3.03 -8.42
C ALA A 129 -2.19 4.04 -7.32
N ILE A 130 -2.18 3.63 -6.03
CA ILE A 130 -2.45 4.57 -4.94
C ILE A 130 -1.35 5.60 -4.82
N ALA A 131 -0.08 5.22 -5.03
CA ALA A 131 1.04 6.16 -5.03
C ALA A 131 0.91 7.23 -6.13
N ASP A 132 0.53 6.82 -7.36
CA ASP A 132 0.27 7.75 -8.48
C ASP A 132 -0.87 8.72 -8.17
N LEU A 133 -1.99 8.20 -7.64
CA LEU A 133 -3.16 9.01 -7.27
C LEU A 133 -2.82 10.05 -6.19
N LEU A 134 -2.12 9.64 -5.15
CA LEU A 134 -1.76 10.50 -4.03
C LEU A 134 -0.79 11.61 -4.45
N VAL A 135 0.23 11.27 -5.25
CA VAL A 135 1.18 12.28 -5.77
C VAL A 135 0.49 13.26 -6.72
N ARG A 136 -0.44 12.81 -7.55
CA ARG A 136 -1.27 13.71 -8.38
C ARG A 136 -2.18 14.60 -7.53
N GLY A 137 -2.57 14.12 -6.35
CA GLY A 137 -3.31 14.89 -5.34
C GLY A 137 -2.44 15.87 -4.54
N GLY A 138 -1.12 15.91 -4.77
CA GLY A 138 -0.20 16.80 -4.04
C GLY A 138 0.45 16.17 -2.81
N GLU A 139 0.17 14.90 -2.52
CA GLU A 139 0.67 14.20 -1.34
C GLU A 139 2.12 13.71 -1.53
N ARG A 140 2.80 13.45 -0.43
CA ARG A 140 4.14 12.85 -0.40
C ARG A 140 4.00 11.36 -0.14
N VAL A 141 4.59 10.54 -1.00
CA VAL A 141 4.50 9.08 -0.89
C VAL A 141 5.88 8.46 -0.77
N GLY A 142 6.02 7.47 0.12
CA GLY A 142 7.25 6.69 0.31
C GLY A 142 6.96 5.22 0.60
N MET A 143 7.99 4.39 0.55
CA MET A 143 7.95 2.99 0.97
C MET A 143 8.75 2.81 2.26
N PRO A 144 8.13 2.25 3.34
CA PRO A 144 8.82 2.04 4.61
C PRO A 144 10.09 1.20 4.44
N GLY A 145 11.19 1.65 5.01
CA GLY A 145 12.47 0.96 4.91
C GLY A 145 13.21 1.09 3.57
N LEU A 146 12.53 1.52 2.49
CA LEU A 146 13.10 1.54 1.14
C LEU A 146 13.31 2.96 0.59
N THR A 147 12.35 3.87 0.80
CA THR A 147 12.47 5.24 0.30
C THR A 147 12.06 6.27 1.35
N ARG A 148 12.52 7.51 1.19
CA ARG A 148 11.88 8.66 1.82
C ARG A 148 10.59 9.04 1.06
N ALA A 149 9.70 9.77 1.72
CA ALA A 149 8.48 10.27 1.10
C ALA A 149 8.78 11.42 0.12
N LEU A 150 8.27 11.33 -1.10
CA LEU A 150 8.49 12.25 -2.22
C LEU A 150 7.16 12.64 -2.85
N ALA A 151 7.09 13.87 -3.39
CA ALA A 151 5.99 14.36 -4.23
C ALA A 151 6.51 14.59 -5.66
N THR A 152 6.77 13.52 -6.39
CA THR A 152 7.31 13.59 -7.75
C THR A 152 6.39 12.86 -8.74
N ARG A 153 6.14 13.46 -9.91
CA ARG A 153 5.29 12.89 -10.96
C ARG A 153 5.79 11.52 -11.47
N GLY A 154 7.08 11.22 -11.32
CA GLY A 154 7.67 9.93 -11.68
C GLY A 154 7.73 8.93 -10.51
N ILE A 155 6.82 9.03 -9.52
CA ILE A 155 6.85 8.19 -8.30
C ILE A 155 6.72 6.70 -8.64
N VAL A 156 5.93 6.36 -9.62
CA VAL A 156 5.65 4.95 -10.00
C VAL A 156 6.92 4.30 -10.56
N GLU A 157 7.62 4.99 -11.47
CA GLU A 157 8.90 4.54 -12.03
C GLU A 157 9.98 4.47 -10.95
N ARG A 158 9.98 5.45 -10.05
CA ARG A 158 10.92 5.47 -8.93
C ARG A 158 10.71 4.27 -8.01
N PHE A 159 9.47 3.96 -7.69
CA PHE A 159 9.13 2.79 -6.88
C PHE A 159 9.53 1.49 -7.58
N ALA A 160 9.26 1.37 -8.88
CA ALA A 160 9.66 0.23 -9.68
C ALA A 160 11.18 -0.02 -9.63
N GLN A 161 11.98 1.03 -9.79
CA GLN A 161 13.44 0.93 -9.69
C GLN A 161 13.91 0.46 -8.31
N VAL A 162 13.32 1.02 -7.25
CA VAL A 162 13.65 0.66 -5.87
C VAL A 162 13.26 -0.79 -5.58
N LEU A 163 12.11 -1.25 -6.06
CA LEU A 163 11.67 -2.64 -5.88
C LEU A 163 12.60 -3.63 -6.58
N ILE A 164 13.07 -3.33 -7.80
CA ILE A 164 14.05 -4.16 -8.49
C ILE A 164 15.39 -4.20 -7.73
N GLU A 165 15.82 -3.06 -7.22
CA GLU A 165 17.08 -2.99 -6.47
C GLU A 165 17.01 -3.71 -5.13
N ASP A 166 15.86 -3.60 -4.44
CA ASP A 166 15.60 -4.33 -3.21
C ASP A 166 15.58 -5.84 -3.45
N GLU A 167 14.93 -6.28 -4.52
CA GLU A 167 14.91 -7.70 -4.91
C GLU A 167 16.31 -8.26 -5.22
N ARG A 168 17.19 -7.43 -5.82
CA ARG A 168 18.59 -7.82 -6.05
C ARG A 168 19.38 -7.99 -4.76
N ARG A 169 19.07 -7.17 -3.74
CA ARG A 169 19.81 -7.18 -2.48
C ARG A 169 19.29 -8.22 -1.49
N ASN A 170 17.97 -8.35 -1.42
CA ASN A 170 17.26 -9.05 -0.35
C ASN A 170 16.32 -10.15 -0.85
N GLY A 171 16.38 -10.54 -2.13
CA GLY A 171 15.38 -11.36 -2.79
C GLY A 171 15.23 -12.81 -2.32
N ASP A 172 16.06 -13.30 -1.39
CA ASP A 172 15.93 -14.67 -0.88
C ASP A 172 14.83 -14.81 0.20
N SER A 173 14.42 -13.73 0.81
CA SER A 173 13.32 -13.73 1.80
C SER A 173 12.83 -12.30 2.01
N PRO A 174 12.02 -11.74 1.09
CA PRO A 174 11.36 -10.49 1.36
C PRO A 174 10.51 -10.64 2.63
N ALA A 175 10.57 -9.63 3.50
CA ALA A 175 9.85 -9.67 4.76
C ALA A 175 8.34 -9.76 4.51
N GLU A 176 7.67 -10.68 5.21
CA GLU A 176 6.20 -10.85 5.18
C GLU A 176 5.45 -9.68 5.84
N LEU A 177 6.15 -8.89 6.65
CA LEU A 177 5.62 -7.72 7.35
C LEU A 177 6.51 -6.50 7.11
N PRO A 178 5.93 -5.29 7.12
CA PRO A 178 6.70 -4.07 7.02
C PRO A 178 7.60 -3.88 8.25
N PRO A 179 8.67 -3.04 8.14
CA PRO A 179 9.49 -2.71 9.28
C PRO A 179 8.65 -2.17 10.45
N ALA A 180 8.75 -2.79 11.61
CA ALA A 180 8.03 -2.41 12.82
C ALA A 180 8.64 -1.13 13.44
N GLN A 181 8.44 0.01 12.78
CA GLN A 181 8.97 1.32 13.19
C GLN A 181 7.86 2.32 13.44
N ALA A 182 8.03 3.18 14.44
CA ALA A 182 7.10 4.26 14.72
C ALA A 182 7.05 5.29 13.58
N LEU A 183 5.89 5.50 13.01
CA LEU A 183 5.68 6.52 12.00
C LEU A 183 5.43 7.89 12.65
N ALA A 184 5.77 8.97 11.93
CA ALA A 184 5.55 10.32 12.42
C ALA A 184 4.05 10.60 12.63
N PRO A 185 3.67 11.46 13.58
CA PRO A 185 2.28 11.90 13.73
C PRO A 185 1.73 12.51 12.45
N ARG A 186 0.43 12.40 12.23
CA ARG A 186 -0.26 12.92 11.03
C ARG A 186 0.24 12.32 9.72
N THR A 187 0.86 11.15 9.75
CA THR A 187 1.14 10.36 8.55
C THR A 187 0.13 9.24 8.42
N GLN A 188 0.00 8.73 7.21
CA GLN A 188 -0.82 7.56 6.94
C GLN A 188 0.05 6.44 6.37
N VAL A 189 -0.40 5.20 6.52
CA VAL A 189 0.23 4.04 5.90
C VAL A 189 -0.80 3.15 5.23
N VAL A 190 -0.44 2.63 4.08
CA VAL A 190 -1.21 1.61 3.34
C VAL A 190 -0.35 0.36 3.30
N LEU A 191 -0.86 -0.71 3.89
CA LEU A 191 -0.22 -2.02 3.91
C LEU A 191 -1.02 -2.97 3.02
N ILE A 192 -0.37 -3.57 2.03
CA ILE A 192 -1.00 -4.45 1.05
C ILE A 192 -0.25 -5.78 1.02
N GLY A 193 -0.88 -6.87 1.44
CA GLY A 193 -0.28 -8.20 1.53
C GLY A 193 -1.32 -9.26 1.85
N ASP A 194 -0.91 -10.51 2.03
CA ASP A 194 -1.81 -11.58 2.47
C ASP A 194 -1.90 -11.71 3.99
N PHE A 195 -0.93 -11.15 4.72
CA PHE A 195 -0.90 -11.12 6.19
C PHE A 195 -1.15 -12.50 6.83
N LEU A 196 -0.47 -13.54 6.30
CA LEU A 196 -0.56 -14.91 6.82
C LEU A 196 0.39 -15.18 7.98
N SER A 197 1.30 -14.26 8.31
CA SER A 197 2.11 -14.30 9.54
C SER A 197 1.24 -14.40 10.79
N THR A 198 1.85 -14.73 11.95
CA THR A 198 1.07 -14.88 13.18
C THR A 198 0.31 -13.60 13.55
N PRO A 199 -0.92 -13.69 14.09
CA PRO A 199 -1.69 -12.51 14.48
C PRO A 199 -0.94 -11.62 15.49
N ASP A 200 -0.07 -12.21 16.32
CA ASP A 200 0.72 -11.48 17.32
C ASP A 200 1.82 -10.64 16.67
N ASP A 201 2.49 -11.14 15.64
CA ASP A 201 3.50 -10.41 14.88
C ASP A 201 2.87 -9.25 14.11
N ILE A 202 1.72 -9.51 13.47
CA ILE A 202 0.95 -8.49 12.77
C ILE A 202 0.51 -7.40 13.75
N ARG A 203 -0.03 -7.76 14.91
CA ARG A 203 -0.45 -6.82 15.95
C ARG A 203 0.73 -5.99 16.45
N THR A 204 1.87 -6.61 16.70
CA THR A 204 3.09 -5.94 17.15
C THR A 204 3.55 -4.91 16.12
N THR A 205 3.56 -5.27 14.85
CA THR A 205 3.93 -4.39 13.74
C THR A 205 2.99 -3.19 13.63
N ILE A 206 1.67 -3.43 13.62
CA ILE A 206 0.65 -2.37 13.57
C ILE A 206 0.79 -1.43 14.76
N HIS A 207 0.96 -1.97 15.98
CA HIS A 207 1.11 -1.17 17.19
C HIS A 207 2.38 -0.32 17.18
N ALA A 208 3.49 -0.87 16.70
CA ALA A 208 4.74 -0.12 16.56
C ALA A 208 4.57 1.05 15.57
N MET A 209 4.00 0.79 14.39
CA MET A 209 3.78 1.82 13.38
C MET A 209 2.80 2.90 13.84
N ALA A 210 1.73 2.52 14.55
CA ALA A 210 0.70 3.43 15.06
C ALA A 210 1.08 4.16 16.36
N SER A 211 2.21 3.82 16.99
CA SER A 211 2.56 4.24 18.35
C SER A 211 2.60 5.77 18.57
N ARG A 212 2.80 6.55 17.52
CA ARG A 212 2.84 8.01 17.53
C ARG A 212 1.61 8.67 16.90
N GLY A 213 0.54 7.91 16.69
CA GLY A 213 -0.71 8.42 16.13
C GLY A 213 -0.79 8.42 14.60
N ALA A 214 0.02 7.61 13.92
CA ALA A 214 -0.16 7.39 12.48
C ALA A 214 -1.42 6.57 12.21
N LEU A 215 -2.18 6.94 11.18
CA LEU A 215 -3.35 6.19 10.71
C LEU A 215 -2.94 5.17 9.66
N GLY A 216 -3.68 4.08 9.55
CA GLY A 216 -3.35 3.01 8.62
C GLY A 216 -4.54 2.36 7.92
N GLN A 217 -4.25 1.84 6.74
CA GLN A 217 -5.17 1.10 5.89
C GLN A 217 -4.51 -0.25 5.58
N VAL A 218 -5.08 -1.34 6.04
CA VAL A 218 -4.62 -2.70 5.73
C VAL A 218 -5.53 -3.31 4.69
N VAL A 219 -4.95 -3.76 3.58
CA VAL A 219 -5.64 -4.47 2.50
C VAL A 219 -5.06 -5.86 2.39
N MET A 220 -5.82 -6.83 2.86
CA MET A 220 -5.48 -8.24 2.74
C MET A 220 -5.85 -8.73 1.33
N ILE A 221 -4.86 -9.21 0.59
CA ILE A 221 -5.05 -9.80 -0.74
C ILE A 221 -5.31 -11.30 -0.58
N ALA A 222 -6.40 -11.77 -1.15
CA ALA A 222 -6.77 -13.18 -1.12
C ALA A 222 -7.00 -13.74 -2.53
N ASP A 223 -6.58 -14.98 -2.74
CA ASP A 223 -6.96 -15.72 -3.92
C ASP A 223 -8.37 -16.35 -3.71
N PRO A 224 -9.22 -16.43 -4.74
CA PRO A 224 -10.55 -17.05 -4.62
C PRO A 224 -10.54 -18.47 -4.06
N VAL A 225 -9.52 -19.27 -4.38
CA VAL A 225 -9.38 -20.64 -3.90
C VAL A 225 -9.06 -20.69 -2.41
N GLU A 226 -8.33 -19.73 -1.88
CA GLU A 226 -8.06 -19.61 -0.44
C GLU A 226 -9.37 -19.40 0.36
N GLU A 227 -10.37 -18.75 -0.21
CA GLU A 227 -11.64 -18.49 0.46
C GLU A 227 -12.63 -19.66 0.33
N THR A 228 -12.61 -20.36 -0.79
CA THR A 228 -13.60 -21.40 -1.09
C THR A 228 -13.15 -22.80 -0.75
N PHE A 229 -11.82 -23.01 -0.66
CA PHE A 229 -11.20 -24.31 -0.44
C PHE A 229 -11.86 -25.43 -1.28
N PRO A 230 -11.76 -25.37 -2.61
CA PRO A 230 -12.52 -26.28 -3.50
C PRO A 230 -11.85 -27.65 -3.66
N PHE A 231 -10.87 -27.97 -2.83
CA PHE A 231 -10.10 -29.21 -2.92
C PHE A 231 -10.93 -30.42 -2.46
N THR A 232 -10.79 -31.52 -3.18
CA THR A 232 -11.47 -32.80 -2.92
C THR A 232 -10.53 -33.96 -3.17
N GLY A 233 -10.74 -35.08 -2.44
CA GLY A 233 -9.97 -36.30 -2.60
C GLY A 233 -8.51 -36.14 -2.18
N HIS A 234 -7.64 -36.91 -2.82
CA HIS A 234 -6.20 -36.92 -2.52
C HIS A 234 -5.54 -35.62 -3.00
N THR A 235 -5.12 -34.80 -2.07
CA THR A 235 -4.50 -33.49 -2.34
C THR A 235 -3.17 -33.38 -1.59
N GLU A 236 -2.14 -32.87 -2.28
CA GLU A 236 -0.88 -32.52 -1.66
C GLU A 236 -0.74 -30.99 -1.59
N PHE A 237 -0.63 -30.46 -0.38
CA PHE A 237 -0.34 -29.06 -0.14
C PHE A 237 1.15 -28.89 0.07
N LEU A 238 1.74 -27.95 -0.63
CA LEU A 238 3.16 -27.59 -0.54
C LEU A 238 3.28 -26.25 0.14
N ASP A 239 4.14 -26.18 1.13
CA ASP A 239 4.51 -24.89 1.71
C ASP A 239 5.47 -24.16 0.76
N VAL A 240 5.24 -22.86 0.57
CA VAL A 240 6.04 -22.03 -0.35
C VAL A 240 7.32 -21.56 0.34
N ASP A 241 7.29 -21.43 1.67
CA ASP A 241 8.37 -20.89 2.47
C ASP A 241 9.29 -21.97 3.05
N SER A 242 8.83 -23.22 3.05
CA SER A 242 9.60 -24.36 3.54
C SER A 242 9.47 -25.57 2.60
N SER A 243 10.21 -26.65 2.90
CA SER A 243 10.06 -27.94 2.22
C SER A 243 8.89 -28.78 2.76
N ALA A 244 8.05 -28.22 3.62
CA ALA A 244 6.95 -28.95 4.24
C ALA A 244 5.89 -29.32 3.20
N ARG A 245 5.41 -30.55 3.34
CA ARG A 245 4.35 -31.11 2.47
C ARG A 245 3.31 -31.77 3.34
N LEU A 246 2.05 -31.43 3.07
CA LEU A 246 0.90 -32.08 3.71
C LEU A 246 0.11 -32.87 2.68
N ARG A 247 0.09 -34.19 2.83
CA ARG A 247 -0.73 -35.08 2.01
C ARG A 247 -1.99 -35.43 2.74
N VAL A 248 -3.12 -35.23 2.08
CA VAL A 248 -4.45 -35.45 2.63
C VAL A 248 -5.22 -36.35 1.71
N GLY A 249 -5.82 -37.40 2.27
CA GLY A 249 -6.63 -38.36 1.49
C GLY A 249 -8.03 -37.84 1.12
N GLU A 250 -8.62 -37.03 1.98
CA GLU A 250 -9.97 -36.45 1.84
C GLU A 250 -9.89 -34.95 2.16
N ALA A 251 -9.45 -34.15 1.18
CA ALA A 251 -9.23 -32.71 1.39
C ALA A 251 -10.51 -31.97 1.80
N GLU A 252 -11.67 -32.41 1.32
CA GLU A 252 -12.98 -31.85 1.66
C GLU A 252 -13.31 -31.91 3.15
N SER A 253 -12.76 -32.90 3.89
CA SER A 253 -12.99 -33.04 5.34
C SER A 253 -12.38 -31.88 6.14
N PHE A 254 -11.34 -31.22 5.60
CA PHE A 254 -10.64 -30.10 6.24
C PHE A 254 -11.28 -28.73 5.92
N ARG A 255 -12.21 -28.67 4.96
CA ARG A 255 -12.78 -27.40 4.48
C ARG A 255 -13.38 -26.56 5.61
N ALA A 256 -14.19 -27.17 6.46
CA ALA A 256 -14.88 -26.44 7.52
C ALA A 256 -13.87 -25.83 8.52
N ASP A 257 -12.88 -26.62 8.94
CA ASP A 257 -11.84 -26.19 9.88
C ASP A 257 -10.94 -25.12 9.27
N TYR A 258 -10.58 -25.28 8.00
CA TYR A 258 -9.77 -24.29 7.28
C TYR A 258 -10.51 -22.95 7.19
N ILE A 259 -11.75 -22.94 6.74
CA ILE A 259 -12.57 -21.72 6.62
C ILE A 259 -12.73 -21.05 8.00
N ALA A 260 -12.99 -21.84 9.05
CA ALA A 260 -13.11 -21.32 10.41
C ALA A 260 -11.80 -20.68 10.90
N ARG A 261 -10.64 -21.32 10.66
CA ARG A 261 -9.33 -20.78 11.01
C ARG A 261 -9.00 -19.52 10.23
N LEU A 262 -9.28 -19.50 8.91
CA LEU A 262 -9.08 -18.31 8.08
C LEU A 262 -9.95 -17.15 8.56
N ALA A 263 -11.20 -17.40 8.91
CA ALA A 263 -12.10 -16.38 9.45
C ALA A 263 -11.60 -15.84 10.80
N ALA A 264 -11.16 -16.71 11.70
CA ALA A 264 -10.60 -16.33 13.01
C ALA A 264 -9.31 -15.51 12.85
N HIS A 265 -8.43 -15.90 11.92
CA HIS A 265 -7.21 -15.18 11.60
C HIS A 265 -7.51 -13.76 11.09
N ARG A 266 -8.42 -13.64 10.11
CA ARG A 266 -8.86 -12.34 9.55
C ARG A 266 -9.47 -11.44 10.61
N GLU A 267 -10.25 -12.02 11.52
CA GLU A 267 -10.83 -11.27 12.64
C GLU A 267 -9.76 -10.75 13.58
N ALA A 268 -8.77 -11.55 13.93
CA ALA A 268 -7.65 -11.11 14.77
C ALA A 268 -6.84 -9.97 14.13
N VAL A 269 -6.60 -10.04 12.81
CA VAL A 269 -5.95 -8.94 12.06
C VAL A 269 -6.83 -7.69 12.05
N ARG A 270 -8.15 -7.86 11.84
CA ARG A 270 -9.11 -6.75 11.87
C ARG A 270 -9.13 -6.06 13.24
N GLU A 271 -9.18 -6.82 14.31
CA GLU A 271 -9.14 -6.30 15.69
C GLU A 271 -7.85 -5.55 15.98
N ALA A 272 -6.69 -6.09 15.55
CA ALA A 272 -5.41 -5.40 15.67
C ALA A 272 -5.43 -4.03 14.97
N CYS A 273 -6.01 -3.93 13.77
CA CYS A 273 -6.18 -2.66 13.05
C CYS A 273 -7.10 -1.71 13.81
N LEU A 274 -8.30 -2.16 14.16
CA LEU A 274 -9.33 -1.32 14.80
C LEU A 274 -8.88 -0.80 16.17
N SER A 275 -8.10 -1.58 16.93
CA SER A 275 -7.55 -1.15 18.22
C SER A 275 -6.67 0.11 18.13
N ARG A 276 -6.20 0.46 16.95
CA ARG A 276 -5.38 1.64 16.65
C ARG A 276 -6.09 2.67 15.74
N GLY A 277 -7.39 2.51 15.52
CA GLY A 277 -8.15 3.36 14.60
C GLY A 277 -7.79 3.14 13.13
N TRP A 278 -7.13 2.03 12.80
CA TRP A 278 -6.80 1.65 11.45
C TRP A 278 -7.97 0.93 10.78
N SER A 279 -8.04 0.96 9.45
CA SER A 279 -9.03 0.18 8.72
C SER A 279 -8.43 -1.11 8.19
N PHE A 280 -9.31 -2.12 8.04
CA PHE A 280 -9.00 -3.41 7.45
C PHE A 280 -9.99 -3.72 6.32
N ALA A 281 -9.50 -4.27 5.22
CA ALA A 281 -10.33 -4.76 4.12
C ALA A 281 -9.68 -5.98 3.46
N VAL A 282 -10.51 -6.89 2.97
CA VAL A 282 -10.08 -8.02 2.13
C VAL A 282 -10.38 -7.70 0.67
N HIS A 283 -9.42 -7.93 -0.21
CA HIS A 283 -9.57 -7.79 -1.66
C HIS A 283 -9.17 -9.09 -2.36
N ARG A 284 -10.10 -9.65 -3.13
CA ARG A 284 -9.85 -10.87 -3.90
C ARG A 284 -9.25 -10.54 -5.27
N THR A 285 -8.35 -11.40 -5.72
CA THR A 285 -7.64 -11.22 -7.01
C THR A 285 -8.55 -11.35 -8.23
N ASP A 286 -9.72 -11.99 -8.12
CA ASP A 286 -10.75 -12.08 -9.17
C ASP A 286 -11.64 -10.82 -9.28
N ARG A 287 -11.50 -9.86 -8.36
CA ARG A 287 -12.25 -8.61 -8.37
C ARG A 287 -11.45 -7.49 -9.03
N PRO A 288 -12.12 -6.49 -9.64
CA PRO A 288 -11.42 -5.36 -10.25
C PRO A 288 -10.61 -4.56 -9.22
N ALA A 289 -9.34 -4.29 -9.52
CA ALA A 289 -8.45 -3.49 -8.67
C ALA A 289 -9.00 -2.08 -8.40
N ALA A 290 -9.72 -1.50 -9.36
CA ALA A 290 -10.32 -0.18 -9.22
C ALA A 290 -11.29 -0.07 -8.03
N GLN A 291 -12.00 -1.14 -7.67
CA GLN A 291 -12.88 -1.14 -6.49
C GLN A 291 -12.08 -0.98 -5.18
N ALA A 292 -11.00 -1.74 -5.04
CA ALA A 292 -10.13 -1.64 -3.86
C ALA A 292 -9.44 -0.29 -3.80
N LEU A 293 -8.96 0.22 -4.94
CA LEU A 293 -8.29 1.51 -5.02
C LEU A 293 -9.23 2.67 -4.65
N LEU A 294 -10.48 2.64 -5.12
CA LEU A 294 -11.48 3.64 -4.77
C LEU A 294 -11.79 3.62 -3.26
N ALA A 295 -11.98 2.43 -2.69
CA ALA A 295 -12.21 2.28 -1.25
C ALA A 295 -11.04 2.78 -0.41
N LEU A 296 -9.79 2.47 -0.82
CA LEU A 296 -8.57 2.98 -0.19
C LEU A 296 -8.50 4.50 -0.22
N ARG A 297 -8.71 5.09 -1.39
CA ARG A 297 -8.70 6.54 -1.56
C ARG A 297 -9.70 7.23 -0.63
N MET A 298 -10.96 6.76 -0.62
CA MET A 298 -12.00 7.33 0.24
C MET A 298 -11.63 7.28 1.73
N ARG A 299 -10.99 6.20 2.18
CA ARG A 299 -10.56 6.05 3.58
C ARG A 299 -9.39 6.97 3.93
N ILE A 300 -8.42 7.13 3.01
CA ILE A 300 -7.30 8.05 3.18
C ILE A 300 -7.83 9.49 3.30
N GLU A 301 -8.73 9.91 2.41
CA GLU A 301 -9.35 11.24 2.44
C GLU A 301 -10.17 11.46 3.73
N ALA A 302 -10.90 10.44 4.20
CA ALA A 302 -11.64 10.53 5.47
C ALA A 302 -10.71 10.69 6.69
N GLY A 303 -9.57 9.99 6.70
CA GLY A 303 -8.57 10.11 7.75
C GLY A 303 -7.85 11.47 7.76
N GLN A 304 -7.73 12.13 6.62
CA GLN A 304 -7.16 13.49 6.52
C GLN A 304 -8.09 14.54 7.12
N GLY A 305 -9.40 14.35 6.97
CA GLY A 305 -10.40 15.28 7.53
C GLY A 305 -10.62 15.16 9.05
N ALA A 306 -10.10 14.13 9.69
CA ALA A 306 -10.24 13.86 11.12
C ALA A 306 -9.00 14.25 11.95
N ALA A 307 -7.90 14.65 11.30
CA ALA A 307 -6.61 15.02 11.90
C ALA A 307 -6.40 16.53 11.88
#